data_40153918cb0a476a83e9dd8ac348e922
#
_entry.id   40153918cb0a476a83e9dd8ac348e922
#
_cell.length_a   1.000
_cell.length_b   1.000
_cell.length_c   1.000
_cell.angle_alpha   90.00
_cell.angle_beta   90.00
_cell.angle_gamma   90.00
#
_symmetry.space_group_name_H-M   'P 1'
#
loop_
_entity.id
_entity.type
_entity.pdbx_description
1 polymer ?
#
loop_
_entity_poly.entity_id
_entity_poly.type
_entity_poly.pdbx_seq_one_letter_code
_entity_poly.pdbx_strand_id
1 'polypeptide(L)'
;MDKYIIKPKKVRHTYMLWISAFLLIFNVYHTKLMSIFMFTASSASTFAIQGFAVALLLAYFMTDKKLKLHRIEIQPTEWLLILTLLVMLVTTENIGENLTYIIRYAVLVFIVILMKYDEEFFHIIFYCILAAGLVHVIATLWFYFDTDFYMANIYPNFNSSQRAHLYEQVQKNHHAVGLSNHYSQNGIYMAISLCASFALLFAKSRKNILWKVLLLLVVLFALILTGKRGVLIFSVFAMLISYIICKKGAFANKLITVLFILSSMSLVIYALSFYIEGIASAFARITAMFSENETLDVSNGRFKLYAIAWNFFKESPITGIGWREFSKEVVNFYNQDSVLRDAHNVFLQLLCETGIIGFSIFISLFISAIIQTVQLAAKSTKDMLKLSDKTKIVLIFSLCYQVFFLAYCITGNPLYDLETVYVYIISVGFSSGIYFSHREEIEKINRQITNKSKYIK
;
A
#
# COMPACT_ATOMS: atom_id res chain seq x y z
N MET A 1 36.76 21.20 41.78
CA MET A 1 36.13 22.06 40.75
C MET A 1 36.08 21.26 39.44
N ASP A 2 35.11 20.39 39.34
CA ASP A 2 34.90 19.61 38.08
C ASP A 2 34.16 20.48 37.09
N LYS A 3 34.87 20.87 36.04
CA LYS A 3 34.28 21.55 34.87
C LYS A 3 33.31 20.61 34.20
N TYR A 4 32.02 20.85 34.33
CA TYR A 4 30.96 20.27 33.48
C TYR A 4 31.25 20.68 32.04
N ILE A 5 31.96 19.84 31.28
CA ILE A 5 32.09 19.97 29.84
C ILE A 5 30.71 19.61 29.29
N ILE A 6 29.85 20.61 29.05
CA ILE A 6 28.62 20.45 28.30
C ILE A 6 29.06 20.07 26.86
N LYS A 7 29.00 18.76 26.55
CA LYS A 7 29.19 18.32 25.17
C LYS A 7 28.13 19.03 24.32
N PRO A 8 28.51 19.76 23.27
CA PRO A 8 27.57 20.44 22.41
C PRO A 8 26.55 19.41 21.90
N LYS A 9 25.26 19.71 22.10
CA LYS A 9 24.16 18.88 21.62
C LYS A 9 24.32 18.82 20.09
N LYS A 10 24.64 17.64 19.54
CA LYS A 10 24.88 17.44 18.12
C LYS A 10 23.60 17.87 17.39
N VAL A 11 23.65 18.95 16.64
CA VAL A 11 22.52 19.42 15.83
C VAL A 11 22.25 18.34 14.81
N ARG A 12 21.14 17.64 14.97
CA ARG A 12 20.67 16.67 13.98
C ARG A 12 19.98 17.42 12.84
N HIS A 13 20.40 17.18 11.63
CA HIS A 13 19.78 17.77 10.43
C HIS A 13 18.48 17.04 10.05
N THR A 14 17.62 16.77 11.02
CA THR A 14 16.36 16.00 10.85
C THR A 14 15.38 16.67 9.87
N TYR A 15 15.50 17.98 9.63
CA TYR A 15 14.72 18.67 8.62
C TYR A 15 14.93 18.09 7.21
N MET A 16 16.14 17.58 6.91
CA MET A 16 16.41 16.92 5.62
C MET A 16 15.60 15.64 5.47
N LEU A 17 15.44 14.86 6.56
CA LEU A 17 14.58 13.66 6.55
C LEU A 17 13.12 14.02 6.34
N TRP A 18 12.63 15.09 6.99
CA TRP A 18 11.25 15.55 6.81
C TRP A 18 10.97 16.00 5.39
N ILE A 19 11.86 16.82 4.80
CA ILE A 19 11.70 17.29 3.42
C ILE A 19 11.79 16.11 2.46
N SER A 20 12.76 15.20 2.62
CA SER A 20 12.89 14.01 1.78
C SER A 20 11.64 13.14 1.86
N ALA A 21 11.17 12.80 3.07
CA ALA A 21 9.96 11.99 3.26
C ALA A 21 8.72 12.65 2.67
N PHE A 22 8.55 13.96 2.89
CA PHE A 22 7.46 14.73 2.30
C PHE A 22 7.48 14.66 0.78
N LEU A 23 8.61 14.90 0.14
CA LEU A 23 8.75 14.86 -1.31
C LEU A 23 8.50 13.45 -1.87
N LEU A 24 8.97 12.41 -1.16
CA LEU A 24 8.72 11.02 -1.56
C LEU A 24 7.23 10.67 -1.52
N ILE A 25 6.54 11.03 -0.45
CA ILE A 25 5.11 10.77 -0.31
C ILE A 25 4.29 11.67 -1.22
N PHE A 26 4.64 12.96 -1.33
CA PHE A 26 4.01 13.88 -2.28
C PHE A 26 4.11 13.36 -3.72
N ASN A 27 5.25 12.75 -4.09
CA ASN A 27 5.43 12.18 -5.41
C ASN A 27 4.48 11.02 -5.73
N VAL A 28 3.97 10.29 -4.73
CA VAL A 28 2.93 9.26 -4.91
C VAL A 28 1.59 9.89 -5.30
N TYR A 29 1.27 11.02 -4.70
CA TYR A 29 -0.05 11.65 -4.81
C TYR A 29 -0.09 12.81 -5.82
N HIS A 30 1.07 13.40 -6.16
CA HIS A 30 1.14 14.69 -6.87
C HIS A 30 0.61 14.65 -8.30
N THR A 31 0.80 13.55 -9.05
CA THR A 31 0.34 13.45 -10.44
C THR A 31 -1.15 13.70 -10.58
N LYS A 32 -1.91 13.32 -9.56
CA LYS A 32 -3.37 13.55 -9.50
C LYS A 32 -3.72 14.94 -8.98
N LEU A 33 -3.01 15.40 -7.95
CA LEU A 33 -3.17 16.77 -7.43
C LEU A 33 -2.82 17.82 -8.48
N MET A 34 -1.74 17.63 -9.25
CA MET A 34 -1.34 18.55 -10.29
C MET A 34 -2.36 18.67 -11.42
N SER A 35 -3.04 17.58 -11.80
CA SER A 35 -4.10 17.64 -12.81
C SER A 35 -5.29 18.47 -12.33
N ILE A 36 -5.59 18.49 -11.04
CA ILE A 36 -6.65 19.30 -10.42
C ILE A 36 -6.29 20.79 -10.44
N PHE A 37 -5.01 21.12 -10.25
CA PHE A 37 -4.53 22.52 -10.26
C PHE A 37 -4.05 23.01 -11.64
N MET A 38 -4.48 22.38 -12.73
CA MET A 38 -4.12 22.71 -14.12
C MET A 38 -2.62 22.59 -14.45
N PHE A 39 -1.83 21.95 -13.61
CA PHE A 39 -0.42 21.67 -13.92
C PHE A 39 -0.30 20.29 -14.51
N THR A 40 0.25 20.17 -15.71
CA THR A 40 0.61 18.89 -16.29
C THR A 40 1.85 18.34 -15.58
N ALA A 41 1.67 17.29 -14.78
CA ALA A 41 2.79 16.59 -14.20
C ALA A 41 3.55 15.86 -15.31
N SER A 42 4.70 16.41 -15.71
CA SER A 42 5.58 15.73 -16.65
C SER A 42 6.40 14.64 -15.94
N SER A 43 6.85 13.63 -16.69
CA SER A 43 7.78 12.64 -16.16
C SER A 43 9.05 13.32 -15.62
N ALA A 44 9.51 14.41 -16.25
CA ALA A 44 10.67 15.18 -15.83
C ALA A 44 10.47 15.82 -14.44
N SER A 45 9.31 16.42 -14.15
CA SER A 45 9.03 16.99 -12.82
C SER A 45 9.02 15.92 -11.73
N THR A 46 8.46 14.78 -12.04
CA THR A 46 8.43 13.62 -11.14
C THR A 46 9.84 13.13 -10.79
N PHE A 47 10.71 12.98 -11.80
CA PHE A 47 12.10 12.56 -11.59
C PHE A 47 12.91 13.62 -10.84
N ALA A 48 12.69 14.91 -11.12
CA ALA A 48 13.35 15.99 -10.39
C ALA A 48 12.99 15.95 -8.89
N ILE A 49 11.72 15.77 -8.54
CA ILE A 49 11.25 15.66 -7.15
C ILE A 49 11.88 14.44 -6.47
N GLN A 50 11.89 13.29 -7.13
CA GLN A 50 12.51 12.07 -6.57
C GLN A 50 14.02 12.21 -6.44
N GLY A 51 14.69 12.73 -7.44
CA GLY A 51 16.13 12.96 -7.42
C GLY A 51 16.54 13.91 -6.29
N PHE A 52 15.79 15.00 -6.10
CA PHE A 52 16.03 15.92 -5.00
C PHE A 52 15.79 15.29 -3.63
N ALA A 53 14.73 14.50 -3.47
CA ALA A 53 14.46 13.75 -2.24
C ALA A 53 15.61 12.78 -1.89
N VAL A 54 16.12 12.05 -2.88
CA VAL A 54 17.25 11.13 -2.71
C VAL A 54 18.53 11.90 -2.39
N ALA A 55 18.80 13.02 -3.07
CA ALA A 55 19.97 13.87 -2.79
C ALA A 55 19.96 14.40 -1.36
N LEU A 56 18.81 14.86 -0.85
CA LEU A 56 18.65 15.28 0.55
C LEU A 56 18.88 14.13 1.53
N LEU A 57 18.38 12.94 1.22
CA LEU A 57 18.58 11.76 2.05
C LEU A 57 20.05 11.36 2.12
N LEU A 58 20.75 11.35 0.99
CA LEU A 58 22.20 11.11 0.92
C LEU A 58 22.98 12.17 1.69
N ALA A 59 22.66 13.45 1.51
CA ALA A 59 23.28 14.55 2.22
C ALA A 59 23.12 14.38 3.75
N TYR A 60 21.94 13.98 4.22
CA TYR A 60 21.69 13.69 5.61
C TYR A 60 22.60 12.57 6.15
N PHE A 61 22.66 11.43 5.45
CA PHE A 61 23.48 10.30 5.88
C PHE A 61 24.99 10.61 5.84
N MET A 62 25.42 11.44 4.91
CA MET A 62 26.84 11.87 4.83
C MET A 62 27.21 12.85 5.94
N THR A 63 26.33 13.82 6.25
CA THR A 63 26.59 14.84 7.29
C THR A 63 26.55 14.24 8.70
N ASP A 64 25.62 13.34 8.97
CA ASP A 64 25.48 12.67 10.27
C ASP A 64 26.43 11.49 10.46
N LYS A 65 27.30 11.19 9.45
CA LYS A 65 28.27 10.09 9.45
C LYS A 65 27.65 8.71 9.77
N LYS A 66 26.37 8.55 9.49
CA LYS A 66 25.65 7.30 9.74
C LYS A 66 25.92 6.25 8.67
N LEU A 67 26.19 6.70 7.44
CA LEU A 67 26.45 5.81 6.31
C LEU A 67 27.96 5.71 6.06
N LYS A 68 28.51 4.52 6.23
CA LYS A 68 29.82 4.17 5.70
C LYS A 68 29.58 3.37 4.42
N LEU A 69 29.75 3.99 3.26
CA LEU A 69 29.47 3.40 1.94
C LEU A 69 30.07 2.00 1.74
N HIS A 70 31.25 1.73 2.34
CA HIS A 70 31.91 0.43 2.28
C HIS A 70 31.31 -0.65 3.21
N ARG A 71 30.25 -0.35 3.96
CA ARG A 71 29.56 -1.25 4.90
C ARG A 71 28.04 -1.30 4.67
N ILE A 72 27.60 -1.07 3.45
CA ILE A 72 26.19 -1.25 3.12
C ILE A 72 25.92 -2.75 3.09
N GLU A 73 25.19 -3.25 4.09
CA GLU A 73 24.71 -4.63 4.13
C GLU A 73 23.35 -4.69 3.40
N ILE A 74 23.21 -5.62 2.48
CA ILE A 74 21.92 -5.84 1.78
C ILE A 74 21.28 -7.08 2.41
N GLN A 75 20.02 -6.93 2.84
CA GLN A 75 19.24 -8.01 3.46
C GLN A 75 18.62 -8.95 2.42
N PRO A 76 18.20 -10.17 2.78
CA PRO A 76 17.56 -11.08 1.83
C PRO A 76 16.33 -10.52 1.14
N THR A 77 15.46 -9.78 1.87
CA THR A 77 14.29 -9.11 1.27
C THR A 77 14.67 -7.98 0.32
N GLU A 78 15.76 -7.26 0.61
CA GLU A 78 16.30 -6.20 -0.27
C GLU A 78 16.92 -6.79 -1.53
N TRP A 79 17.62 -7.93 -1.43
CA TRP A 79 18.08 -8.68 -2.60
C TRP A 79 16.92 -9.11 -3.50
N LEU A 80 15.82 -9.61 -2.91
CA LEU A 80 14.63 -9.95 -3.69
C LEU A 80 14.00 -8.74 -4.37
N LEU A 81 13.99 -7.56 -3.74
CA LEU A 81 13.57 -6.32 -4.40
C LEU A 81 14.47 -5.95 -5.59
N ILE A 82 15.78 -6.12 -5.46
CA ILE A 82 16.73 -5.90 -6.58
C ILE A 82 16.47 -6.94 -7.68
N LEU A 83 16.25 -8.19 -7.35
CA LEU A 83 15.97 -9.24 -8.33
C LEU A 83 14.64 -9.00 -9.07
N THR A 84 13.58 -8.52 -8.40
CA THR A 84 12.34 -8.15 -9.09
C THR A 84 12.55 -6.97 -10.04
N LEU A 85 13.38 -6.00 -9.69
CA LEU A 85 13.77 -4.92 -10.60
C LEU A 85 14.51 -5.47 -11.84
N LEU A 86 15.41 -6.41 -11.65
CA LEU A 86 16.12 -7.06 -12.77
C LEU A 86 15.17 -7.86 -13.67
N VAL A 87 14.20 -8.57 -13.09
CA VAL A 87 13.15 -9.25 -13.86
C VAL A 87 12.40 -8.24 -14.72
N MET A 88 11.93 -7.12 -14.15
CA MET A 88 11.24 -6.08 -14.91
C MET A 88 12.09 -5.54 -16.06
N LEU A 89 13.40 -5.32 -15.83
CA LEU A 89 14.31 -4.81 -16.84
C LEU A 89 14.56 -5.81 -17.98
N VAL A 90 14.72 -7.09 -17.65
CA VAL A 90 15.08 -8.14 -18.61
C VAL A 90 13.87 -8.57 -19.44
N THR A 91 12.66 -8.59 -18.84
CA THR A 91 11.45 -9.05 -19.52
C THR A 91 10.68 -7.93 -20.24
N THR A 92 11.05 -6.67 -20.03
CA THR A 92 10.41 -5.53 -20.71
C THR A 92 10.78 -5.51 -22.19
N GLU A 93 9.80 -5.58 -23.09
CA GLU A 93 10.03 -5.45 -24.54
C GLU A 93 10.18 -3.96 -24.93
N ASN A 94 9.33 -3.10 -24.42
CA ASN A 94 9.35 -1.67 -24.70
C ASN A 94 9.88 -0.87 -23.50
N ILE A 95 11.21 -0.73 -23.43
CA ILE A 95 11.89 -0.01 -22.34
C ILE A 95 11.38 1.45 -22.24
N GLY A 96 11.13 2.14 -23.36
CA GLY A 96 10.71 3.54 -23.36
C GLY A 96 9.41 3.78 -22.60
N GLU A 97 8.40 2.94 -22.79
CA GLU A 97 7.10 3.05 -22.13
C GLU A 97 7.19 2.69 -20.62
N ASN A 98 7.99 1.70 -20.28
CA ASN A 98 8.11 1.18 -18.92
C ASN A 98 9.19 1.87 -18.09
N LEU A 99 10.05 2.69 -18.70
CA LEU A 99 11.20 3.32 -18.07
C LEU A 99 10.83 4.13 -16.82
N THR A 100 9.74 4.90 -16.91
CA THR A 100 9.26 5.70 -15.78
C THR A 100 8.91 4.85 -14.58
N TYR A 101 8.24 3.72 -14.79
CA TYR A 101 7.89 2.78 -13.73
C TYR A 101 9.15 2.14 -13.13
N ILE A 102 10.03 1.65 -13.97
CA ILE A 102 11.27 0.97 -13.59
C ILE A 102 12.18 1.89 -12.78
N ILE A 103 12.39 3.13 -13.23
CA ILE A 103 13.21 4.11 -12.48
C ILE A 103 12.60 4.42 -11.12
N ARG A 104 11.28 4.63 -11.05
CA ARG A 104 10.61 4.90 -9.78
C ARG A 104 10.73 3.71 -8.82
N TYR A 105 10.59 2.49 -9.33
CA TYR A 105 10.79 1.29 -8.55
C TYR A 105 12.24 1.18 -8.04
N ALA A 106 13.22 1.43 -8.89
CA ALA A 106 14.65 1.42 -8.54
C ALA A 106 14.97 2.44 -7.43
N VAL A 107 14.45 3.66 -7.55
CA VAL A 107 14.58 4.70 -6.52
C VAL A 107 14.02 4.24 -5.19
N LEU A 108 12.86 3.57 -5.19
CA LEU A 108 12.25 3.02 -3.98
C LEU A 108 13.11 1.94 -3.33
N VAL A 109 13.62 1.00 -4.12
CA VAL A 109 14.54 -0.04 -3.63
C VAL A 109 15.75 0.59 -2.96
N PHE A 110 16.32 1.62 -3.60
CA PHE A 110 17.44 2.37 -3.03
C PHE A 110 17.08 3.05 -1.70
N ILE A 111 15.91 3.69 -1.62
CA ILE A 111 15.43 4.32 -0.39
C ILE A 111 15.24 3.28 0.72
N VAL A 112 14.67 2.12 0.42
CA VAL A 112 14.50 1.01 1.37
C VAL A 112 15.84 0.56 1.94
N ILE A 113 16.87 0.44 1.10
CA ILE A 113 18.22 0.09 1.54
C ILE A 113 18.80 1.15 2.47
N LEU A 114 18.55 2.44 2.23
CA LEU A 114 19.05 3.52 3.07
C LEU A 114 18.26 3.70 4.37
N MET A 115 16.93 3.54 4.34
CA MET A 115 16.08 3.87 5.48
C MET A 115 16.37 3.02 6.72
N LYS A 116 16.90 1.80 6.58
CA LYS A 116 17.23 0.91 7.71
C LYS A 116 18.29 1.46 8.66
N TYR A 117 19.07 2.45 8.23
CA TYR A 117 20.12 3.06 9.06
C TYR A 117 19.61 4.15 10.00
N ASP A 118 18.34 4.55 9.90
CA ASP A 118 17.72 5.51 10.81
C ASP A 118 16.24 5.24 11.06
N GLU A 119 15.88 4.72 12.24
CA GLU A 119 14.49 4.48 12.63
C GLU A 119 13.64 5.76 12.68
N GLU A 120 14.25 6.93 12.90
CA GLU A 120 13.51 8.19 12.90
C GLU A 120 12.90 8.46 11.52
N PHE A 121 13.59 8.03 10.45
CA PHE A 121 13.07 8.16 9.10
C PHE A 121 11.80 7.31 8.86
N PHE A 122 11.69 6.11 9.48
CA PHE A 122 10.46 5.32 9.42
C PHE A 122 9.27 6.09 9.99
N HIS A 123 9.48 6.71 11.15
CA HIS A 123 8.42 7.47 11.81
C HIS A 123 7.99 8.67 10.99
N ILE A 124 8.94 9.38 10.38
CA ILE A 124 8.66 10.55 9.55
C ILE A 124 7.88 10.14 8.30
N ILE A 125 8.30 9.09 7.58
CA ILE A 125 7.58 8.58 6.40
C ILE A 125 6.15 8.17 6.79
N PHE A 126 5.98 7.44 7.89
CA PHE A 126 4.66 7.05 8.37
C PHE A 126 3.75 8.25 8.63
N TYR A 127 4.25 9.30 9.29
CA TYR A 127 3.46 10.51 9.53
C TYR A 127 3.17 11.28 8.24
N CYS A 128 4.07 11.29 7.27
CA CYS A 128 3.79 11.85 5.94
C CYS A 128 2.69 11.07 5.20
N ILE A 129 2.70 9.73 5.26
CA ILE A 129 1.63 8.89 4.71
C ILE A 129 0.29 9.21 5.39
N LEU A 130 0.28 9.29 6.71
CA LEU A 130 -0.92 9.61 7.48
C LEU A 130 -1.46 11.01 7.12
N ALA A 131 -0.60 12.02 7.04
CA ALA A 131 -0.98 13.38 6.71
C ALA A 131 -1.54 13.49 5.27
N ALA A 132 -0.87 12.87 4.28
CA ALA A 132 -1.36 12.82 2.92
C ALA A 132 -2.72 12.10 2.84
N GLY A 133 -2.85 10.97 3.55
CA GLY A 133 -4.10 10.25 3.65
C GLY A 133 -5.24 11.09 4.23
N LEU A 134 -4.98 11.89 5.28
CA LEU A 134 -5.97 12.78 5.87
C LEU A 134 -6.46 13.85 4.89
N VAL A 135 -5.56 14.42 4.08
CA VAL A 135 -5.95 15.38 3.02
C VAL A 135 -6.92 14.71 2.04
N HIS A 136 -6.63 13.49 1.62
CA HIS A 136 -7.52 12.73 0.73
C HIS A 136 -8.87 12.40 1.39
N VAL A 137 -8.89 12.04 2.68
CA VAL A 137 -10.12 11.78 3.44
C VAL A 137 -11.01 13.02 3.49
N ILE A 138 -10.43 14.18 3.85
CA ILE A 138 -11.16 15.46 3.91
C ILE A 138 -11.74 15.81 2.55
N ALA A 139 -10.94 15.74 1.49
CA ALA A 139 -11.40 16.03 0.13
C ALA A 139 -12.48 15.04 -0.33
N THR A 140 -12.36 13.75 0.01
CA THR A 140 -13.34 12.71 -0.31
C THR A 140 -14.70 13.03 0.31
N LEU A 141 -14.71 13.39 1.59
CA LEU A 141 -15.95 13.75 2.30
C LEU A 141 -16.51 15.06 1.78
N TRP A 142 -15.68 16.09 1.65
CA TRP A 142 -16.15 17.40 1.16
C TRP A 142 -16.80 17.28 -0.23
N PHE A 143 -16.11 16.70 -1.21
CA PHE A 143 -16.61 16.60 -2.58
C PHE A 143 -17.79 15.64 -2.73
N TYR A 144 -17.96 14.70 -1.81
CA TYR A 144 -19.12 13.83 -1.79
C TYR A 144 -20.37 14.55 -1.30
N PHE A 145 -20.26 15.34 -0.22
CA PHE A 145 -21.40 16.07 0.35
C PHE A 145 -21.68 17.39 -0.36
N ASP A 146 -20.70 17.97 -1.04
CA ASP A 146 -20.83 19.19 -1.85
C ASP A 146 -20.46 18.88 -3.31
N THR A 147 -21.30 18.06 -3.94
CA THR A 147 -21.11 17.63 -5.33
C THR A 147 -21.19 18.81 -6.30
N ASP A 148 -21.99 19.85 -6.01
CA ASP A 148 -22.09 21.05 -6.83
C ASP A 148 -20.77 21.81 -6.86
N PHE A 149 -20.14 21.98 -5.71
CA PHE A 149 -18.79 22.55 -5.64
C PHE A 149 -17.78 21.75 -6.47
N TYR A 150 -17.80 20.43 -6.35
CA TYR A 150 -16.92 19.55 -7.12
C TYR A 150 -17.11 19.70 -8.62
N MET A 151 -18.37 19.69 -9.09
CA MET A 151 -18.72 19.80 -10.51
C MET A 151 -18.40 21.18 -11.09
N ALA A 152 -18.53 22.24 -10.28
CA ALA A 152 -18.24 23.61 -10.74
C ALA A 152 -16.73 23.93 -10.75
N ASN A 153 -15.96 23.45 -9.76
CA ASN A 153 -14.60 23.95 -9.52
C ASN A 153 -13.49 22.90 -9.80
N ILE A 154 -13.77 21.61 -9.63
CA ILE A 154 -12.77 20.56 -9.72
C ILE A 154 -12.90 19.77 -11.03
N TYR A 155 -14.11 19.33 -11.34
CA TYR A 155 -14.41 18.55 -12.54
C TYR A 155 -13.96 19.19 -13.87
N PRO A 156 -14.09 20.52 -14.11
CA PRO A 156 -13.67 21.14 -15.36
C PRO A 156 -12.15 21.05 -15.63
N ASN A 157 -11.34 20.83 -14.58
CA ASN A 157 -9.88 20.76 -14.68
C ASN A 157 -9.37 19.42 -15.25
N PHE A 158 -10.25 18.43 -15.39
CA PHE A 158 -9.90 17.16 -16.01
C PHE A 158 -10.05 17.24 -17.54
N ASN A 159 -9.29 16.42 -18.28
CA ASN A 159 -9.41 16.33 -19.74
C ASN A 159 -10.76 15.70 -20.16
N SER A 160 -11.13 15.83 -21.44
CA SER A 160 -12.43 15.39 -21.96
C SER A 160 -12.73 13.91 -21.73
N SER A 161 -11.73 13.04 -21.91
CA SER A 161 -11.85 11.59 -21.68
C SER A 161 -12.11 11.28 -20.21
N GLN A 162 -11.36 11.90 -19.31
CA GLN A 162 -11.54 11.74 -17.85
C GLN A 162 -12.89 12.30 -17.38
N ARG A 163 -13.33 13.43 -17.93
CA ARG A 163 -14.61 14.05 -17.55
C ARG A 163 -15.83 13.18 -17.82
N ALA A 164 -15.88 12.53 -18.99
CA ALA A 164 -16.99 11.63 -19.30
C ALA A 164 -17.13 10.52 -18.27
N HIS A 165 -16.00 9.92 -17.89
CA HIS A 165 -15.95 8.85 -16.91
C HIS A 165 -16.25 9.33 -15.47
N LEU A 166 -15.73 10.50 -15.10
CA LEU A 166 -16.00 11.12 -13.79
C LEU A 166 -17.47 11.50 -13.62
N TYR A 167 -18.10 12.02 -14.69
CA TYR A 167 -19.53 12.33 -14.66
C TYR A 167 -20.38 11.10 -14.31
N GLU A 168 -20.08 9.99 -14.97
CA GLU A 168 -20.78 8.73 -14.69
C GLU A 168 -20.55 8.26 -13.25
N GLN A 169 -19.34 8.32 -12.76
CA GLN A 169 -19.01 7.90 -11.40
C GLN A 169 -19.67 8.75 -10.32
N VAL A 170 -19.63 10.08 -10.49
CA VAL A 170 -20.11 11.02 -9.47
C VAL A 170 -21.62 11.21 -9.55
N GLN A 171 -22.16 11.47 -10.74
CA GLN A 171 -23.58 11.85 -10.90
C GLN A 171 -24.51 10.64 -11.01
N LYS A 172 -24.09 9.55 -11.70
CA LYS A 172 -24.94 8.37 -11.87
C LYS A 172 -24.76 7.34 -10.78
N ASN A 173 -23.51 7.11 -10.34
CA ASN A 173 -23.18 6.03 -9.42
C ASN A 173 -23.01 6.51 -7.97
N HIS A 174 -22.99 7.81 -7.72
CA HIS A 174 -22.76 8.44 -6.41
C HIS A 174 -21.48 7.92 -5.71
N HIS A 175 -20.39 7.75 -6.48
CA HIS A 175 -19.11 7.30 -5.95
C HIS A 175 -18.24 8.50 -5.56
N ALA A 176 -17.64 8.46 -4.38
CA ALA A 176 -16.69 9.46 -3.93
C ALA A 176 -15.33 9.29 -4.64
N VAL A 177 -14.97 10.22 -5.49
CA VAL A 177 -13.70 10.23 -6.25
C VAL A 177 -12.59 11.03 -5.56
N GLY A 178 -12.92 11.91 -4.62
CA GLY A 178 -11.96 12.76 -3.89
C GLY A 178 -11.06 13.55 -4.83
N LEU A 179 -9.77 13.60 -4.52
CA LEU A 179 -8.74 14.26 -5.34
C LEU A 179 -8.21 13.37 -6.47
N SER A 180 -8.78 12.19 -6.69
CA SER A 180 -8.38 11.29 -7.77
C SER A 180 -9.27 11.46 -8.99
N ASN A 181 -8.81 10.95 -10.14
CA ASN A 181 -9.62 10.91 -11.36
C ASN A 181 -10.47 9.64 -11.48
N HIS A 182 -10.47 8.80 -10.42
CA HIS A 182 -11.19 7.53 -10.44
C HIS A 182 -11.54 7.07 -9.01
N TYR A 183 -12.80 6.65 -8.76
CA TYR A 183 -13.24 6.17 -7.45
C TYR A 183 -12.41 4.98 -6.91
N SER A 184 -11.95 4.10 -7.80
CA SER A 184 -11.13 2.95 -7.43
C SER A 184 -9.79 3.37 -6.84
N GLN A 185 -9.16 4.39 -7.41
CA GLN A 185 -7.90 4.92 -6.92
C GLN A 185 -8.08 5.68 -5.60
N ASN A 186 -9.17 6.45 -5.48
CA ASN A 186 -9.52 7.06 -4.20
C ASN A 186 -9.72 6.00 -3.12
N GLY A 187 -10.37 4.87 -3.45
CA GLY A 187 -10.50 3.73 -2.55
C GLY A 187 -9.16 3.22 -2.03
N ILE A 188 -8.12 3.15 -2.87
CA ILE A 188 -6.76 2.75 -2.48
C ILE A 188 -6.16 3.77 -1.49
N TYR A 189 -6.30 5.07 -1.74
CA TYR A 189 -5.84 6.09 -0.79
C TYR A 189 -6.56 5.99 0.57
N MET A 190 -7.86 5.68 0.54
CA MET A 190 -8.62 5.42 1.77
C MET A 190 -8.11 4.15 2.49
N ALA A 191 -7.77 3.09 1.77
CA ALA A 191 -7.22 1.86 2.37
C ALA A 191 -5.85 2.10 3.02
N ILE A 192 -4.96 2.86 2.39
CA ILE A 192 -3.68 3.27 3.00
C ILE A 192 -3.92 4.04 4.29
N SER A 193 -4.82 5.02 4.25
CA SER A 193 -5.21 5.84 5.41
C SER A 193 -5.85 5.01 6.51
N LEU A 194 -6.63 4.00 6.15
CA LEU A 194 -7.29 3.09 7.08
C LEU A 194 -6.27 2.21 7.82
N CYS A 195 -5.30 1.63 7.09
CA CYS A 195 -4.21 0.87 7.69
C CYS A 195 -3.37 1.75 8.66
N ALA A 196 -3.10 3.01 8.27
CA ALA A 196 -2.36 3.95 9.12
C ALA A 196 -3.15 4.33 10.37
N SER A 197 -4.44 4.64 10.24
CA SER A 197 -5.32 4.97 11.37
C SER A 197 -5.50 3.78 12.32
N PHE A 198 -5.64 2.57 11.78
CA PHE A 198 -5.70 1.33 12.55
C PHE A 198 -4.43 1.11 13.38
N ALA A 199 -3.25 1.32 12.80
CA ALA A 199 -1.99 1.16 13.52
C ALA A 199 -1.88 2.08 14.74
N LEU A 200 -2.44 3.30 14.68
CA LEU A 200 -2.44 4.24 15.80
C LEU A 200 -3.20 3.73 17.04
N LEU A 201 -4.14 2.81 16.89
CA LEU A 201 -4.88 2.21 18.01
C LEU A 201 -3.97 1.36 18.93
N PHE A 202 -2.83 0.90 18.41
CA PHE A 202 -1.88 0.06 19.16
C PHE A 202 -0.82 0.87 19.96
N ALA A 203 -0.86 2.20 19.89
CA ALA A 203 -0.01 3.02 20.74
C ALA A 203 -0.28 2.72 22.22
N LYS A 204 0.78 2.57 23.01
CA LYS A 204 0.69 2.27 24.46
C LYS A 204 -0.08 3.34 25.22
N SER A 205 0.10 4.60 24.83
CA SER A 205 -0.63 5.70 25.44
C SER A 205 -2.12 5.65 25.04
N ARG A 206 -2.99 5.45 26.02
CA ARG A 206 -4.44 5.55 25.87
C ARG A 206 -4.94 6.98 25.78
N LYS A 207 -4.06 7.97 25.94
CA LYS A 207 -4.43 9.37 25.70
C LYS A 207 -5.02 9.48 24.30
N ASN A 208 -6.15 10.16 24.22
CA ASN A 208 -6.85 10.41 22.95
C ASN A 208 -7.32 9.14 22.20
N ILE A 209 -7.58 8.04 22.89
CA ILE A 209 -8.09 6.81 22.23
C ILE A 209 -9.38 7.08 21.46
N LEU A 210 -10.25 7.93 22.01
CA LEU A 210 -11.51 8.32 21.37
C LEU A 210 -11.27 8.96 20.00
N TRP A 211 -10.30 9.89 19.90
CA TRP A 211 -9.93 10.53 18.64
C TRP A 211 -9.33 9.55 17.62
N LYS A 212 -8.56 8.57 18.08
CA LYS A 212 -8.01 7.53 17.18
C LYS A 212 -9.11 6.63 16.62
N VAL A 213 -10.07 6.26 17.48
CA VAL A 213 -11.24 5.49 17.04
C VAL A 213 -12.10 6.32 16.09
N LEU A 214 -12.38 7.59 16.42
CA LEU A 214 -13.13 8.48 15.54
C LEU A 214 -12.45 8.64 14.19
N LEU A 215 -11.13 8.85 14.17
CA LEU A 215 -10.35 8.92 12.94
C LEU A 215 -10.53 7.64 12.09
N LEU A 216 -10.37 6.45 12.71
CA LEU A 216 -10.58 5.18 12.02
C LEU A 216 -11.98 5.08 11.41
N LEU A 217 -13.01 5.47 12.15
CA LEU A 217 -14.40 5.43 11.68
C LEU A 217 -14.65 6.41 10.54
N VAL A 218 -14.11 7.62 10.61
CA VAL A 218 -14.20 8.63 9.53
C VAL A 218 -13.53 8.13 8.25
N VAL A 219 -12.33 7.55 8.36
CA VAL A 219 -11.63 6.98 7.19
C VAL A 219 -12.38 5.78 6.62
N LEU A 220 -12.92 4.90 7.48
CA LEU A 220 -13.73 3.77 7.04
C LEU A 220 -15.00 4.25 6.31
N PHE A 221 -15.66 5.27 6.83
CA PHE A 221 -16.82 5.87 6.19
C PHE A 221 -16.47 6.45 4.82
N ALA A 222 -15.38 7.21 4.71
CA ALA A 222 -14.89 7.72 3.44
C ALA A 222 -14.58 6.59 2.44
N LEU A 223 -14.01 5.46 2.90
CA LEU A 223 -13.77 4.29 2.05
C LEU A 223 -15.10 3.68 1.53
N ILE A 224 -16.11 3.56 2.39
CA ILE A 224 -17.42 3.04 1.98
C ILE A 224 -18.04 3.90 0.88
N LEU A 225 -17.95 5.24 0.99
CA LEU A 225 -18.46 6.18 0.00
C LEU A 225 -17.78 6.07 -1.37
N THR A 226 -16.56 5.52 -1.44
CA THR A 226 -15.92 5.26 -2.75
C THR A 226 -16.64 4.18 -3.56
N GLY A 227 -17.47 3.33 -2.94
CA GLY A 227 -18.14 2.21 -3.61
C GLY A 227 -17.20 1.07 -4.06
N LYS A 228 -15.90 1.12 -3.72
CA LYS A 228 -14.92 0.10 -4.13
C LYS A 228 -14.92 -1.09 -3.17
N ARG A 229 -15.83 -2.03 -3.42
CA ARG A 229 -16.11 -3.21 -2.56
C ARG A 229 -14.88 -4.07 -2.26
N GLY A 230 -14.09 -4.41 -3.29
CA GLY A 230 -12.92 -5.26 -3.11
C GLY A 230 -11.88 -4.61 -2.17
N VAL A 231 -11.64 -3.31 -2.32
CA VAL A 231 -10.72 -2.57 -1.44
C VAL A 231 -11.24 -2.54 0.00
N LEU A 232 -12.54 -2.31 0.20
CA LEU A 232 -13.17 -2.33 1.52
C LEU A 232 -13.01 -3.70 2.20
N ILE A 233 -13.38 -4.78 1.51
CA ILE A 233 -13.31 -6.14 2.05
C ILE A 233 -11.88 -6.51 2.43
N PHE A 234 -10.91 -6.27 1.54
CA PHE A 234 -9.51 -6.61 1.81
C PHE A 234 -8.86 -5.70 2.86
N SER A 235 -9.28 -4.44 2.98
CA SER A 235 -8.81 -3.56 4.06
C SER A 235 -9.31 -4.04 5.42
N VAL A 236 -10.58 -4.40 5.53
CA VAL A 236 -11.16 -4.97 6.76
C VAL A 236 -10.47 -6.30 7.09
N PHE A 237 -10.32 -7.19 6.11
CA PHE A 237 -9.59 -8.45 6.28
C PHE A 237 -8.17 -8.22 6.82
N ALA A 238 -7.43 -7.27 6.25
CA ALA A 238 -6.08 -6.93 6.68
C ALA A 238 -6.04 -6.42 8.13
N MET A 239 -6.98 -5.56 8.51
CA MET A 239 -7.11 -5.09 9.90
C MET A 239 -7.40 -6.25 10.87
N LEU A 240 -8.27 -7.18 10.50
CA LEU A 240 -8.64 -8.33 11.34
C LEU A 240 -7.45 -9.29 11.54
N ILE A 241 -6.74 -9.62 10.48
CA ILE A 241 -5.53 -10.46 10.56
C ILE A 241 -4.46 -9.77 11.40
N SER A 242 -4.23 -8.47 11.18
CA SER A 242 -3.26 -7.70 11.97
C SER A 242 -3.65 -7.60 13.43
N TYR A 243 -4.96 -7.45 13.73
CA TYR A 243 -5.46 -7.49 15.10
C TYR A 243 -5.17 -8.82 15.78
N ILE A 244 -5.46 -9.95 15.10
CA ILE A 244 -5.23 -11.29 15.63
C ILE A 244 -3.75 -11.49 15.98
N ILE A 245 -2.83 -11.03 15.10
CA ILE A 245 -1.39 -11.18 15.31
C ILE A 245 -0.86 -10.24 16.40
N CYS A 246 -1.28 -8.98 16.39
CA CYS A 246 -0.71 -7.91 17.21
C CYS A 246 -1.38 -7.74 18.58
N LYS A 247 -2.56 -8.32 18.83
CA LYS A 247 -3.24 -8.25 20.13
C LYS A 247 -2.82 -9.39 21.03
N LYS A 248 -2.51 -9.09 22.30
CA LYS A 248 -2.30 -10.09 23.34
C LYS A 248 -3.63 -10.76 23.71
N GLY A 249 -3.58 -12.01 24.13
CA GLY A 249 -4.75 -12.77 24.63
C GLY A 249 -4.99 -14.06 23.88
N ALA A 250 -5.94 -14.87 24.37
CA ALA A 250 -6.34 -16.13 23.77
C ALA A 250 -6.96 -15.92 22.39
N PHE A 251 -6.68 -16.83 21.47
CA PHE A 251 -7.19 -16.76 20.09
C PHE A 251 -8.73 -16.71 20.04
N ALA A 252 -9.40 -17.50 20.86
CA ALA A 252 -10.87 -17.52 20.94
C ALA A 252 -11.47 -16.13 21.25
N ASN A 253 -10.90 -15.43 22.24
CA ASN A 253 -11.37 -14.08 22.61
C ASN A 253 -11.15 -13.07 21.49
N LYS A 254 -10.05 -13.21 20.74
CA LYS A 254 -9.78 -12.36 19.57
C LYS A 254 -10.80 -12.63 18.47
N LEU A 255 -11.09 -13.91 18.20
CA LEU A 255 -12.07 -14.31 17.20
C LEU A 255 -13.47 -13.80 17.55
N ILE A 256 -13.91 -13.94 18.79
CA ILE A 256 -15.20 -13.40 19.27
C ILE A 256 -15.24 -11.88 19.04
N THR A 257 -14.18 -11.16 19.40
CA THR A 257 -14.10 -9.71 19.16
C THR A 257 -14.21 -9.37 17.68
N VAL A 258 -13.53 -10.12 16.82
CA VAL A 258 -13.59 -9.96 15.36
C VAL A 258 -15.00 -10.18 14.83
N LEU A 259 -15.66 -11.27 15.24
CA LEU A 259 -17.04 -11.58 14.84
C LEU A 259 -18.02 -10.49 15.32
N PHE A 260 -17.85 -10.00 16.53
CA PHE A 260 -18.66 -8.90 17.05
C PHE A 260 -18.49 -7.61 16.25
N ILE A 261 -17.24 -7.25 15.91
CA ILE A 261 -16.95 -6.06 15.08
C ILE A 261 -17.58 -6.22 13.69
N LEU A 262 -17.43 -7.38 13.03
CA LEU A 262 -18.01 -7.62 11.72
C LEU A 262 -19.52 -7.54 11.73
N SER A 263 -20.19 -8.17 12.71
CA SER A 263 -21.65 -8.10 12.87
C SER A 263 -22.14 -6.68 13.11
N SER A 264 -21.43 -5.93 13.98
CA SER A 264 -21.78 -4.54 14.27
C SER A 264 -21.61 -3.65 13.03
N MET A 265 -20.51 -3.83 12.28
CA MET A 265 -20.28 -3.09 11.02
C MET A 265 -21.37 -3.41 9.98
N SER A 266 -21.73 -4.67 9.80
CA SER A 266 -22.78 -5.08 8.86
C SER A 266 -24.12 -4.43 9.20
N LEU A 267 -24.46 -4.38 10.49
CA LEU A 267 -25.68 -3.74 10.97
C LEU A 267 -25.66 -2.22 10.70
N VAL A 268 -24.54 -1.55 10.97
CA VAL A 268 -24.39 -0.10 10.72
C VAL A 268 -24.46 0.20 9.22
N ILE A 269 -23.78 -0.57 8.37
CA ILE A 269 -23.82 -0.39 6.92
C ILE A 269 -25.25 -0.60 6.40
N TYR A 270 -25.95 -1.62 6.90
CA TYR A 270 -27.36 -1.86 6.57
C TYR A 270 -28.24 -0.69 6.97
N ALA A 271 -28.11 -0.17 8.19
CA ALA A 271 -28.87 0.99 8.65
C ALA A 271 -28.57 2.26 7.82
N LEU A 272 -27.29 2.51 7.49
CA LEU A 272 -26.90 3.66 6.67
C LEU A 272 -27.37 3.54 5.21
N SER A 273 -27.61 2.33 4.70
CA SER A 273 -28.11 2.13 3.33
C SER A 273 -29.51 2.71 3.10
N PHE A 274 -30.29 2.96 4.14
CA PHE A 274 -31.59 3.63 4.04
C PHE A 274 -31.50 5.16 3.88
N TYR A 275 -30.35 5.75 4.19
CA TYR A 275 -30.18 7.21 4.23
C TYR A 275 -29.17 7.74 3.21
N ILE A 276 -28.27 6.90 2.70
CA ILE A 276 -27.17 7.29 1.84
C ILE A 276 -27.18 6.48 0.56
N GLU A 277 -27.54 7.08 -0.57
CA GLU A 277 -27.69 6.42 -1.87
C GLU A 277 -26.44 5.68 -2.33
N GLY A 278 -25.24 6.22 -2.09
CA GLY A 278 -23.98 5.55 -2.39
C GLY A 278 -23.80 4.24 -1.64
N ILE A 279 -24.25 4.18 -0.38
CA ILE A 279 -24.24 2.96 0.45
C ILE A 279 -25.34 2.01 0.00
N ALA A 280 -26.56 2.52 -0.29
CA ALA A 280 -27.66 1.73 -0.81
C ALA A 280 -27.27 1.02 -2.12
N SER A 281 -26.66 1.74 -3.05
CA SER A 281 -26.21 1.17 -4.32
C SER A 281 -25.08 0.14 -4.14
N ALA A 282 -24.18 0.35 -3.20
CA ALA A 282 -23.12 -0.61 -2.87
C ALA A 282 -23.70 -1.88 -2.24
N PHE A 283 -24.69 -1.74 -1.33
CA PHE A 283 -25.38 -2.85 -0.68
C PHE A 283 -26.21 -3.66 -1.68
N ALA A 284 -26.98 -2.99 -2.55
CA ALA A 284 -27.75 -3.65 -3.60
C ALA A 284 -26.87 -4.49 -4.55
N ARG A 285 -25.67 -3.99 -4.87
CA ARG A 285 -24.70 -4.75 -5.68
C ARG A 285 -24.09 -5.94 -4.96
N ILE A 286 -23.95 -5.89 -3.63
CA ILE A 286 -23.51 -7.04 -2.82
C ILE A 286 -24.61 -8.09 -2.78
N THR A 287 -25.85 -7.69 -2.52
CA THR A 287 -27.00 -8.63 -2.48
C THR A 287 -27.27 -9.27 -3.84
N ALA A 288 -27.11 -8.52 -4.94
CA ALA A 288 -27.23 -9.06 -6.29
C ALA A 288 -26.22 -10.18 -6.61
N MET A 289 -25.07 -10.21 -5.93
CA MET A 289 -24.10 -11.31 -6.08
C MET A 289 -24.60 -12.66 -5.50
N PHE A 290 -25.58 -12.60 -4.63
CA PHE A 290 -26.20 -13.79 -4.00
C PHE A 290 -27.60 -14.11 -4.55
N SER A 291 -28.10 -13.30 -5.48
CA SER A 291 -29.36 -13.58 -6.17
C SER A 291 -29.12 -14.53 -7.36
N GLU A 292 -29.93 -15.56 -7.49
CA GLU A 292 -29.80 -16.63 -8.49
C GLU A 292 -30.12 -16.22 -9.96
N ASN A 293 -30.07 -14.93 -10.29
CA ASN A 293 -30.26 -14.49 -11.67
C ASN A 293 -28.99 -14.81 -12.49
N GLU A 294 -29.03 -15.94 -13.17
CA GLU A 294 -27.99 -16.54 -14.02
C GLU A 294 -27.48 -15.65 -15.18
N THR A 295 -28.08 -14.49 -15.42
CA THR A 295 -27.73 -13.63 -16.57
C THR A 295 -26.69 -12.56 -16.31
N LEU A 296 -26.29 -12.34 -15.06
CA LEU A 296 -25.28 -11.33 -14.72
C LEU A 296 -23.91 -11.98 -14.54
N ASP A 297 -22.99 -11.70 -15.44
CA ASP A 297 -21.57 -12.04 -15.24
C ASP A 297 -21.02 -11.30 -13.99
N VAL A 298 -21.15 -11.98 -12.84
CA VAL A 298 -20.68 -11.50 -11.52
C VAL A 298 -19.19 -11.14 -11.56
N SER A 299 -18.44 -11.74 -12.49
CA SER A 299 -16.99 -11.52 -12.64
C SER A 299 -16.65 -10.26 -13.43
N ASN A 300 -17.63 -9.59 -14.08
CA ASN A 300 -17.41 -8.49 -15.02
C ASN A 300 -16.33 -8.83 -16.09
N GLY A 301 -16.38 -10.04 -16.65
CA GLY A 301 -15.47 -10.52 -17.69
C GLY A 301 -14.09 -10.98 -17.17
N ARG A 302 -13.85 -10.99 -15.86
CA ARG A 302 -12.53 -11.36 -15.30
C ARG A 302 -12.14 -12.80 -15.60
N PHE A 303 -13.08 -13.75 -15.57
CA PHE A 303 -12.77 -15.14 -15.90
C PHE A 303 -12.25 -15.31 -17.33
N LYS A 304 -12.73 -14.50 -18.28
CA LYS A 304 -12.17 -14.47 -19.64
C LYS A 304 -10.72 -13.99 -19.61
N LEU A 305 -10.42 -12.90 -18.88
CA LEU A 305 -9.05 -12.37 -18.74
C LEU A 305 -8.12 -13.38 -18.07
N TYR A 306 -8.62 -14.16 -17.08
CA TYR A 306 -7.84 -15.23 -16.45
C TYR A 306 -7.50 -16.35 -17.43
N ALA A 307 -8.47 -16.76 -18.26
CA ALA A 307 -8.25 -17.76 -19.29
C ALA A 307 -7.22 -17.29 -20.34
N ILE A 308 -7.26 -16.01 -20.74
CA ILE A 308 -6.30 -15.41 -21.65
C ILE A 308 -4.90 -15.39 -21.03
N ALA A 309 -4.78 -14.90 -19.79
CA ALA A 309 -3.49 -14.89 -19.10
C ALA A 309 -2.88 -16.29 -18.99
N TRP A 310 -3.72 -17.30 -18.74
CA TRP A 310 -3.28 -18.70 -18.70
C TRP A 310 -2.84 -19.22 -20.07
N ASN A 311 -3.50 -18.82 -21.17
CA ASN A 311 -3.09 -19.18 -22.53
C ASN A 311 -1.74 -18.55 -22.88
N PHE A 312 -1.55 -17.25 -22.64
CA PHE A 312 -0.27 -16.59 -22.86
C PHE A 312 0.86 -17.23 -22.03
N PHE A 313 0.58 -17.63 -20.78
CA PHE A 313 1.55 -18.39 -20.01
C PHE A 313 1.93 -19.73 -20.68
N LYS A 314 0.97 -20.46 -21.26
CA LYS A 314 1.28 -21.73 -21.96
C LYS A 314 2.11 -21.53 -23.23
N GLU A 315 1.97 -20.39 -23.90
CA GLU A 315 2.76 -20.05 -25.08
C GLU A 315 4.20 -19.69 -24.73
N SER A 316 4.44 -19.04 -23.58
CA SER A 316 5.77 -18.64 -23.11
C SER A 316 5.99 -18.94 -21.62
N PRO A 317 6.10 -20.23 -21.21
CA PRO A 317 6.04 -20.60 -19.79
C PRO A 317 7.30 -20.23 -18.98
N ILE A 318 8.46 -20.05 -19.63
CA ILE A 318 9.74 -19.82 -18.95
C ILE A 318 9.98 -18.33 -18.72
N THR A 319 9.86 -17.52 -19.76
CA THR A 319 10.21 -16.09 -19.79
C THR A 319 9.00 -15.15 -19.76
N GLY A 320 7.80 -15.66 -20.12
CA GLY A 320 6.59 -14.88 -20.27
C GLY A 320 6.56 -14.09 -21.58
N ILE A 321 5.48 -13.31 -21.75
CA ILE A 321 5.22 -12.45 -22.94
C ILE A 321 5.81 -11.04 -22.80
N GLY A 322 6.47 -10.73 -21.69
CA GLY A 322 7.04 -9.41 -21.41
C GLY A 322 6.32 -8.64 -20.28
N TRP A 323 7.11 -7.91 -19.49
CA TRP A 323 6.60 -7.08 -18.39
C TRP A 323 5.66 -5.97 -18.90
N ARG A 324 4.40 -5.95 -18.41
CA ARG A 324 3.33 -5.01 -18.79
C ARG A 324 2.84 -5.12 -20.24
N GLU A 325 3.06 -6.28 -20.90
CA GLU A 325 2.56 -6.50 -22.25
C GLU A 325 1.16 -7.13 -22.27
N PHE A 326 0.68 -7.71 -21.15
CA PHE A 326 -0.63 -8.39 -21.10
C PHE A 326 -1.78 -7.52 -21.65
N SER A 327 -1.89 -6.28 -21.20
CA SER A 327 -3.00 -5.39 -21.63
C SER A 327 -2.98 -5.08 -23.12
N LYS A 328 -1.80 -5.01 -23.73
CA LYS A 328 -1.63 -4.76 -25.17
C LYS A 328 -1.98 -6.02 -25.96
N GLU A 329 -1.49 -7.16 -25.53
CA GLU A 329 -1.74 -8.44 -26.18
C GLU A 329 -3.24 -8.83 -26.12
N VAL A 330 -3.95 -8.51 -25.04
CA VAL A 330 -5.41 -8.68 -24.96
C VAL A 330 -6.14 -7.86 -26.01
N VAL A 331 -5.72 -6.61 -26.29
CA VAL A 331 -6.30 -5.78 -27.34
C VAL A 331 -6.05 -6.39 -28.72
N ASN A 332 -4.81 -6.80 -28.99
CA ASN A 332 -4.42 -7.45 -30.25
C ASN A 332 -5.21 -8.74 -30.50
N PHE A 333 -5.39 -9.56 -29.45
CA PHE A 333 -6.09 -10.84 -29.53
C PHE A 333 -7.60 -10.68 -29.89
N TYR A 334 -8.25 -9.62 -29.38
CA TYR A 334 -9.70 -9.44 -29.56
C TYR A 334 -10.08 -8.57 -30.76
N ASN A 335 -9.12 -7.96 -31.45
CA ASN A 335 -9.38 -7.05 -32.60
C ASN A 335 -10.44 -5.97 -32.25
N GLN A 336 -10.49 -5.53 -30.99
CA GLN A 336 -11.49 -4.59 -30.53
C GLN A 336 -10.82 -3.26 -30.19
N ASP A 337 -11.50 -2.15 -30.50
CA ASP A 337 -11.26 -0.80 -29.93
C ASP A 337 -11.45 -0.78 -28.40
N SER A 338 -11.10 -1.88 -27.74
CA SER A 338 -11.35 -2.10 -26.33
C SER A 338 -10.29 -1.43 -25.48
N VAL A 339 -10.75 -0.74 -24.45
CA VAL A 339 -9.95 -0.18 -23.37
C VAL A 339 -8.95 -1.23 -22.87
N LEU A 340 -7.66 -0.86 -22.83
CA LEU A 340 -6.59 -1.65 -22.20
C LEU A 340 -7.08 -2.23 -20.87
N ARG A 341 -7.05 -3.55 -20.73
CA ARG A 341 -7.54 -4.25 -19.55
C ARG A 341 -6.47 -5.14 -18.97
N ASP A 342 -6.16 -4.91 -17.71
CA ASP A 342 -5.34 -5.82 -16.92
C ASP A 342 -6.09 -7.10 -16.56
N ALA A 343 -5.34 -8.15 -16.16
CA ALA A 343 -5.95 -9.42 -15.74
C ALA A 343 -6.81 -9.32 -14.47
N HIS A 344 -6.69 -8.25 -13.70
CA HIS A 344 -7.30 -8.13 -12.37
C HIS A 344 -6.94 -9.29 -11.41
N ASN A 345 -5.79 -9.87 -11.62
CA ASN A 345 -5.16 -10.87 -10.76
C ASN A 345 -3.64 -10.78 -11.00
N VAL A 346 -2.94 -10.21 -10.03
CA VAL A 346 -1.49 -10.01 -10.13
C VAL A 346 -0.75 -11.32 -10.34
N PHE A 347 -1.18 -12.40 -9.71
CA PHE A 347 -0.47 -13.68 -9.79
C PHE A 347 -0.53 -14.27 -11.19
N LEU A 348 -1.71 -14.26 -11.82
CA LEU A 348 -1.86 -14.73 -13.20
C LEU A 348 -1.15 -13.80 -14.19
N GLN A 349 -1.25 -12.49 -13.99
CA GLN A 349 -0.60 -11.51 -14.85
C GLN A 349 0.92 -11.60 -14.76
N LEU A 350 1.50 -11.70 -13.55
CA LEU A 350 2.93 -11.94 -13.37
C LEU A 350 3.39 -13.24 -14.04
N LEU A 351 2.60 -14.30 -13.88
CA LEU A 351 2.94 -15.61 -14.43
C LEU A 351 2.99 -15.56 -15.96
N CYS A 352 2.04 -14.92 -16.62
CA CYS A 352 2.06 -14.80 -18.08
C CYS A 352 3.09 -13.79 -18.59
N GLU A 353 3.33 -12.68 -17.89
CA GLU A 353 4.25 -11.63 -18.33
C GLU A 353 5.72 -11.97 -18.08
N THR A 354 6.05 -12.68 -16.99
CA THR A 354 7.44 -12.92 -16.57
C THR A 354 7.82 -14.41 -16.54
N GLY A 355 6.89 -15.28 -16.95
CA GLY A 355 7.06 -16.73 -16.89
C GLY A 355 7.29 -17.26 -15.48
N ILE A 356 7.60 -18.54 -15.36
CA ILE A 356 7.79 -19.20 -14.05
C ILE A 356 9.00 -18.64 -13.29
N ILE A 357 10.05 -18.19 -14.01
CA ILE A 357 11.27 -17.68 -13.39
C ILE A 357 10.98 -16.36 -12.69
N GLY A 358 10.45 -15.36 -13.41
CA GLY A 358 10.12 -14.05 -12.82
C GLY A 358 9.04 -14.15 -11.76
N PHE A 359 7.99 -14.93 -12.02
CA PHE A 359 6.94 -15.23 -11.05
C PHE A 359 7.50 -15.75 -9.73
N SER A 360 8.41 -16.72 -9.79
CA SER A 360 9.02 -17.32 -8.57
C SER A 360 9.80 -16.29 -7.75
N ILE A 361 10.47 -15.33 -8.40
CA ILE A 361 11.20 -14.26 -7.72
C ILE A 361 10.23 -13.31 -7.02
N PHE A 362 9.14 -12.88 -7.69
CA PHE A 362 8.13 -12.02 -7.08
C PHE A 362 7.41 -12.70 -5.91
N ILE A 363 7.05 -13.97 -6.06
CA ILE A 363 6.40 -14.74 -4.97
C ILE A 363 7.37 -14.91 -3.80
N SER A 364 8.64 -15.15 -4.05
CA SER A 364 9.66 -15.23 -2.99
C SER A 364 9.78 -13.92 -2.22
N LEU A 365 9.72 -12.75 -2.90
CA LEU A 365 9.65 -11.45 -2.25
C LEU A 365 8.41 -11.32 -1.36
N PHE A 366 7.23 -11.63 -1.89
CA PHE A 366 5.97 -11.50 -1.16
C PHE A 366 5.95 -12.38 0.10
N ILE A 367 6.36 -13.64 -0.04
CA ILE A 367 6.42 -14.60 1.07
C ILE A 367 7.48 -14.18 2.09
N SER A 368 8.69 -13.83 1.65
CA SER A 368 9.76 -13.41 2.56
C SER A 368 9.40 -12.15 3.35
N ALA A 369 8.85 -11.14 2.70
CA ALA A 369 8.46 -9.88 3.32
C ALA A 369 7.36 -10.09 4.37
N ILE A 370 6.29 -10.82 4.03
CA ILE A 370 5.17 -11.02 4.95
C ILE A 370 5.57 -11.92 6.14
N ILE A 371 6.37 -12.96 5.93
CA ILE A 371 6.87 -13.83 7.00
C ILE A 371 7.75 -13.04 7.96
N GLN A 372 8.68 -12.22 7.46
CA GLN A 372 9.52 -11.36 8.29
C GLN A 372 8.66 -10.42 9.14
N THR A 373 7.68 -9.76 8.53
CA THR A 373 6.80 -8.80 9.21
C THR A 373 5.95 -9.48 10.28
N VAL A 374 5.35 -10.63 9.97
CA VAL A 374 4.56 -11.45 10.94
C VAL A 374 5.43 -11.90 12.11
N GLN A 375 6.64 -12.36 11.87
CA GLN A 375 7.56 -12.81 12.93
C GLN A 375 7.95 -11.66 13.86
N LEU A 376 8.25 -10.47 13.32
CA LEU A 376 8.54 -9.28 14.13
C LEU A 376 7.33 -8.86 14.96
N ALA A 377 6.15 -8.79 14.36
CA ALA A 377 4.91 -8.44 15.04
C ALA A 377 4.56 -9.43 16.16
N ALA A 378 4.69 -10.73 15.90
CA ALA A 378 4.44 -11.78 16.89
C ALA A 378 5.43 -11.72 18.08
N LYS A 379 6.74 -11.51 17.80
CA LYS A 379 7.76 -11.34 18.85
C LYS A 379 7.52 -10.09 19.69
N SER A 380 7.18 -8.97 19.05
CA SER A 380 6.82 -7.73 19.74
C SER A 380 5.56 -7.89 20.60
N THR A 381 4.54 -8.59 20.10
CA THR A 381 3.30 -8.83 20.84
C THR A 381 3.50 -9.71 22.08
N LYS A 382 4.42 -10.67 22.02
CA LYS A 382 4.79 -11.54 23.15
C LYS A 382 5.79 -10.91 24.11
N ASP A 383 6.13 -9.63 23.97
CA ASP A 383 7.16 -8.89 24.73
C ASP A 383 8.58 -9.52 24.63
N MET A 384 8.81 -10.37 23.65
CA MET A 384 10.11 -10.95 23.40
C MET A 384 11.05 -9.94 22.72
N LEU A 385 10.50 -9.11 21.83
CA LEU A 385 11.20 -8.03 21.15
C LEU A 385 10.68 -6.68 21.66
N LYS A 386 11.57 -5.86 22.24
CA LYS A 386 11.21 -4.57 22.83
C LYS A 386 11.33 -3.46 21.80
N LEU A 387 10.20 -3.06 21.21
CA LEU A 387 10.11 -1.93 20.30
C LEU A 387 9.59 -0.68 21.00
N SER A 388 10.06 0.50 20.53
CA SER A 388 9.45 1.77 20.91
C SER A 388 7.98 1.82 20.44
N ASP A 389 7.14 2.63 21.10
CA ASP A 389 5.73 2.77 20.69
C ASP A 389 5.61 3.23 19.23
N LYS A 390 6.47 4.14 18.78
CA LYS A 390 6.48 4.63 17.40
C LYS A 390 6.86 3.53 16.40
N THR A 391 7.92 2.79 16.69
CA THR A 391 8.39 1.67 15.86
C THR A 391 7.34 0.55 15.80
N LYS A 392 6.64 0.30 16.91
CA LYS A 392 5.53 -0.66 16.93
C LYS A 392 4.36 -0.24 16.05
N ILE A 393 3.97 1.04 16.06
CA ILE A 393 2.92 1.56 15.18
C ILE A 393 3.32 1.37 13.71
N VAL A 394 4.55 1.71 13.34
CA VAL A 394 5.08 1.52 11.97
C VAL A 394 5.06 0.05 11.56
N LEU A 395 5.45 -0.86 12.46
CA LEU A 395 5.41 -2.30 12.20
C LEU A 395 3.98 -2.81 11.98
N ILE A 396 3.01 -2.34 12.76
CA ILE A 396 1.60 -2.73 12.61
C ILE A 396 1.01 -2.17 11.30
N PHE A 397 1.36 -0.94 10.95
CA PHE A 397 1.02 -0.39 9.63
C PHE A 397 1.60 -1.25 8.51
N SER A 398 2.90 -1.59 8.60
CA SER A 398 3.57 -2.46 7.63
C SER A 398 2.85 -3.80 7.47
N LEU A 399 2.51 -4.46 8.57
CA LEU A 399 1.76 -5.72 8.54
C LEU A 399 0.39 -5.55 7.88
N CYS A 400 -0.38 -4.56 8.33
CA CYS A 400 -1.73 -4.33 7.82
C CYS A 400 -1.71 -4.04 6.32
N TYR A 401 -0.81 -3.17 5.87
CA TYR A 401 -0.75 -2.82 4.45
C TYR A 401 -0.21 -3.95 3.56
N GLN A 402 0.78 -4.72 4.02
CA GLN A 402 1.25 -5.91 3.28
C GLN A 402 0.15 -6.96 3.13
N VAL A 403 -0.63 -7.23 4.19
CA VAL A 403 -1.77 -8.15 4.11
C VAL A 403 -2.84 -7.63 3.16
N PHE A 404 -3.17 -6.33 3.22
CA PHE A 404 -4.09 -5.69 2.28
C PHE A 404 -3.62 -5.83 0.84
N PHE A 405 -2.36 -5.48 0.56
CA PHE A 405 -1.78 -5.53 -0.78
C PHE A 405 -1.85 -6.93 -1.37
N LEU A 406 -1.38 -7.95 -0.62
CA LEU A 406 -1.36 -9.34 -1.08
C LEU A 406 -2.78 -9.91 -1.29
N ALA A 407 -3.70 -9.59 -0.41
CA ALA A 407 -5.10 -10.00 -0.56
C ALA A 407 -5.76 -9.31 -1.77
N TYR A 408 -5.48 -8.02 -2.00
CA TYR A 408 -5.99 -7.30 -3.14
C TYR A 408 -5.37 -7.76 -4.48
N CYS A 409 -4.17 -8.33 -4.47
CA CYS A 409 -3.55 -8.97 -5.66
C CYS A 409 -4.41 -10.09 -6.26
N ILE A 410 -5.33 -10.68 -5.49
CA ILE A 410 -6.21 -11.78 -5.97
C ILE A 410 -7.26 -11.26 -6.96
N THR A 411 -7.75 -10.01 -6.80
CA THR A 411 -8.87 -9.47 -7.58
C THR A 411 -8.60 -8.09 -8.17
N GLY A 412 -7.38 -7.60 -8.06
CA GLY A 412 -6.92 -6.29 -8.57
C GLY A 412 -5.50 -6.39 -9.08
N ASN A 413 -4.98 -5.25 -9.53
CA ASN A 413 -3.61 -5.14 -10.05
C ASN A 413 -2.75 -4.13 -9.28
N PRO A 414 -2.69 -4.21 -7.93
CA PRO A 414 -1.97 -3.22 -7.15
C PRO A 414 -0.46 -3.17 -7.43
N LEU A 415 0.13 -4.20 -8.00
CA LEU A 415 1.54 -4.21 -8.40
C LEU A 415 1.80 -3.31 -9.63
N TYR A 416 0.82 -3.14 -10.50
CA TYR A 416 0.91 -2.34 -11.73
C TYR A 416 0.51 -0.88 -11.50
N ASP A 417 -0.14 -0.59 -10.38
CA ASP A 417 -0.44 0.76 -9.91
C ASP A 417 0.72 1.30 -9.06
N LEU A 418 1.41 2.29 -9.57
CA LEU A 418 2.60 2.83 -8.93
C LEU A 418 2.34 3.32 -7.50
N GLU A 419 1.20 3.95 -7.27
CA GLU A 419 0.81 4.47 -5.95
C GLU A 419 0.66 3.36 -4.91
N THR A 420 0.12 2.23 -5.33
CA THR A 420 -0.13 1.09 -4.44
C THR A 420 1.16 0.33 -4.13
N VAL A 421 1.96 0.02 -5.18
CA VAL A 421 3.23 -0.69 -5.01
C VAL A 421 4.25 0.15 -4.25
N TYR A 422 4.19 1.48 -4.38
CA TYR A 422 5.08 2.40 -3.69
C TYR A 422 4.96 2.23 -2.17
N VAL A 423 3.74 2.28 -1.65
CA VAL A 423 3.48 2.10 -0.21
C VAL A 423 3.77 0.67 0.23
N TYR A 424 3.57 -0.32 -0.65
CA TYR A 424 3.94 -1.72 -0.37
C TYR A 424 5.46 -1.85 -0.16
N ILE A 425 6.28 -1.32 -1.07
CA ILE A 425 7.74 -1.39 -0.95
C ILE A 425 8.22 -0.63 0.30
N ILE A 426 7.66 0.53 0.60
CA ILE A 426 7.94 1.24 1.85
C ILE A 426 7.59 0.38 3.06
N SER A 427 6.44 -0.31 3.05
CA SER A 427 6.04 -1.19 4.15
C SER A 427 6.99 -2.37 4.33
N VAL A 428 7.50 -2.94 3.24
CA VAL A 428 8.58 -3.95 3.27
C VAL A 428 9.85 -3.36 3.86
N GLY A 429 10.20 -2.13 3.47
CA GLY A 429 11.34 -1.40 4.01
C GLY A 429 11.25 -1.14 5.52
N PHE A 430 10.06 -0.84 6.04
CA PHE A 430 9.84 -0.70 7.48
C PHE A 430 10.18 -1.99 8.23
N SER A 431 9.65 -3.12 7.80
CA SER A 431 9.92 -4.41 8.45
C SER A 431 11.38 -4.85 8.29
N SER A 432 11.98 -4.66 7.11
CA SER A 432 13.39 -4.94 6.87
C SER A 432 14.30 -4.06 7.74
N GLY A 433 13.99 -2.77 7.85
CA GLY A 433 14.75 -1.83 8.67
C GLY A 433 14.64 -2.14 10.17
N ILE A 434 13.43 -2.47 10.68
CA ILE A 434 13.24 -2.88 12.07
C ILE A 434 14.01 -4.18 12.36
N TYR A 435 13.97 -5.13 11.43
CA TYR A 435 14.76 -6.37 11.57
C TYR A 435 16.26 -6.06 11.67
N PHE A 436 16.77 -5.16 10.81
CA PHE A 436 18.18 -4.77 10.82
C PHE A 436 18.59 -4.10 12.12
N SER A 437 17.81 -3.14 12.61
CA SER A 437 18.10 -2.39 13.84
C SER A 437 18.10 -3.28 15.10
N HIS A 438 17.32 -4.36 15.10
CA HIS A 438 17.15 -5.26 16.25
C HIS A 438 17.72 -6.67 16.00
N ARG A 439 18.60 -6.84 15.03
CA ARG A 439 19.09 -8.15 14.57
C ARG A 439 19.70 -8.99 15.69
N GLU A 440 20.57 -8.41 16.51
CA GLU A 440 21.22 -9.14 17.62
C GLU A 440 20.21 -9.64 18.65
N GLU A 441 19.22 -8.84 19.00
CA GLU A 441 18.15 -9.23 19.93
C GLU A 441 17.31 -10.36 19.33
N ILE A 442 16.96 -10.25 18.05
CA ILE A 442 16.18 -11.27 17.33
C ILE A 442 16.94 -12.59 17.24
N GLU A 443 18.23 -12.58 16.94
CA GLU A 443 19.06 -13.79 16.91
C GLU A 443 19.14 -14.46 18.27
N LYS A 444 19.30 -13.71 19.38
CA LYS A 444 19.21 -14.21 20.75
C LYS A 444 17.90 -14.93 21.03
N ILE A 445 16.78 -14.27 20.68
CA ILE A 445 15.43 -14.84 20.86
C ILE A 445 15.28 -16.14 20.08
N ASN A 446 15.73 -16.19 18.84
CA ASN A 446 15.66 -17.39 18.00
C ASN A 446 16.43 -18.55 18.59
N ARG A 447 17.66 -18.32 19.10
CA ARG A 447 18.47 -19.35 19.80
C ARG A 447 17.76 -19.89 21.03
N GLN A 448 17.12 -19.03 21.83
CA GLN A 448 16.37 -19.45 23.03
C GLN A 448 15.16 -20.33 22.67
N ILE A 449 14.42 -19.98 21.60
CA ILE A 449 13.28 -20.78 21.13
C ILE A 449 13.74 -22.15 20.65
N THR A 450 14.81 -22.20 19.84
CA THR A 450 15.36 -23.46 19.31
C THR A 450 15.86 -24.39 20.42
N ASN A 451 16.52 -23.83 21.45
CA ASN A 451 16.99 -24.62 22.59
C ASN A 451 15.80 -25.18 23.38
N LYS A 452 14.77 -24.37 23.69
CA LYS A 452 13.57 -24.89 24.39
C LYS A 452 12.88 -26.01 23.61
N SER A 453 12.81 -25.92 22.29
CA SER A 453 12.14 -26.96 21.47
C SER A 453 12.92 -28.29 21.47
N LYS A 454 14.26 -28.28 21.71
CA LYS A 454 15.07 -29.50 21.84
C LYS A 454 14.87 -30.25 23.16
N TYR A 455 14.41 -29.55 24.22
CA TYR A 455 14.18 -30.16 25.54
C TYR A 455 12.72 -30.65 25.72
N ILE A 456 11.83 -30.40 24.75
CA ILE A 456 10.43 -30.85 24.79
C ILE A 456 10.18 -32.06 23.89
N LYS A 457 11.17 -32.44 23.08
CA LYS A 457 11.22 -33.71 22.35
C LYS A 457 12.02 -34.76 23.14
#